data_27195ac6ea025a914ed83f42bd1b01b9
#
_entry.id   27195ac6ea025a914ed83f42bd1b01b9
#
_cell.length_a   1.000
_cell.length_b   1.000
_cell.length_c   1.000
_cell.angle_alpha   90.00
_cell.angle_beta   90.00
_cell.angle_gamma   90.00
#
_symmetry.space_group_name_H-M   'P 1'
#
loop_
_entity.id
_entity.type
_entity.pdbx_description
1 polymer ?
#
loop_
_entity_poly.entity_id
_entity_poly.type
_entity_poly.pdbx_seq_one_letter_code
_entity_poly.pdbx_strand_id
1 'polypeptide(L)'
;VAHFLKQGRLTVLAAAASAVALLYAPHASALGLMEAYQAALKNDPTYRSAFYAGEAGKENRALGRSNLLPNISGSYNASQNRTTVTYGSGKPGALDYISRSSTIQLRQSVFNLDAWARYKQGAAQADYARAQFESQQQEVVVRVVNAYVDVLYKQDLLELAQVERDVYSEQRKVNDRLFEKGEGTRTDMLETQARLDAAEAGVLEMQDALNTSRTTLAAIIGGEVGTLDRIMPDFRARPADTVSFEAWKKIALERNPDIQTLTYGVDIAHQEVNKSRAGHAPRVDFVGTYGKVSSDSIQTVGQDQTVRSIGVQVNIPLYSGGAVNASSRQSVANEEKAKADLQVQTDKILTELRKDYDSLLSSAARIDALMKSVASAELLIKATEQSVKGGVRINLDVLNAKQQLYTSKRDLAQARYNYLVNTLRMRACVGTLSGDDVREIAPYFR
;
A
#
# COMPACT_ATOMS: atom_id res chain seq x y z
N VAL A 1 -4.11 41.24 56.76
CA VAL A 1 -3.03 40.25 56.67
C VAL A 1 -3.47 39.04 55.82
N ALA A 2 -4.75 38.63 55.79
CA ALA A 2 -5.23 37.46 55.02
C ALA A 2 -5.32 37.68 53.49
N HIS A 3 -5.32 38.93 53.00
CA HIS A 3 -5.42 39.25 51.57
C HIS A 3 -4.07 39.22 50.85
N PHE A 4 -2.95 39.45 51.53
CA PHE A 4 -1.60 39.41 50.94
C PHE A 4 -1.04 38.01 50.77
N LEU A 5 -1.49 37.04 51.56
CA LEU A 5 -1.06 35.64 51.45
C LEU A 5 -1.73 34.86 50.30
N LYS A 6 -2.86 35.36 49.76
CA LYS A 6 -3.58 34.75 48.65
C LYS A 6 -3.00 35.12 47.28
N GLN A 7 -2.45 36.33 47.14
CA GLN A 7 -1.81 36.78 45.89
C GLN A 7 -0.42 36.15 45.68
N GLY A 8 0.35 35.92 46.76
CA GLY A 8 1.65 35.24 46.63
C GLY A 8 1.59 33.78 46.22
N ARG A 9 0.51 33.04 46.54
CA ARG A 9 0.32 31.65 46.15
C ARG A 9 -0.12 31.49 44.69
N LEU A 10 -0.87 32.45 44.15
CA LEU A 10 -1.29 32.44 42.73
C LEU A 10 -0.13 32.78 41.79
N THR A 11 0.78 33.67 42.16
CA THR A 11 1.97 34.01 41.34
C THR A 11 3.01 32.88 41.32
N VAL A 12 3.20 32.13 42.41
CA VAL A 12 4.10 30.98 42.48
C VAL A 12 3.54 29.79 41.68
N LEU A 13 2.24 29.57 41.71
CA LEU A 13 1.58 28.53 40.90
C LEU A 13 1.60 28.87 39.41
N ALA A 14 1.44 30.14 39.03
CA ALA A 14 1.58 30.56 37.63
C ALA A 14 3.01 30.47 37.11
N ALA A 15 4.01 30.78 37.93
CA ALA A 15 5.42 30.62 37.59
C ALA A 15 5.84 29.14 37.49
N ALA A 16 5.30 28.26 38.34
CA ALA A 16 5.54 26.82 38.28
C ALA A 16 4.87 26.19 37.07
N ALA A 17 3.65 26.62 36.68
CA ALA A 17 2.98 26.17 35.48
C ALA A 17 3.69 26.62 34.21
N SER A 18 4.26 27.82 34.17
CA SER A 18 5.06 28.33 33.04
C SER A 18 6.41 27.63 32.93
N ALA A 19 7.04 27.22 34.03
CA ALA A 19 8.28 26.48 34.03
C ALA A 19 8.08 25.01 33.58
N VAL A 20 6.95 24.38 33.89
CA VAL A 20 6.58 23.05 33.43
C VAL A 20 6.21 23.07 31.94
N ALA A 21 5.58 24.11 31.42
CA ALA A 21 5.27 24.26 30.01
C ALA A 21 6.54 24.46 29.15
N LEU A 22 7.61 25.04 29.68
CA LEU A 22 8.91 25.18 29.00
C LEU A 22 9.73 23.88 28.97
N LEU A 23 9.45 22.93 29.85
CA LEU A 23 10.07 21.60 29.85
C LEU A 23 9.41 20.62 28.87
N TYR A 24 8.23 20.94 28.34
CA TYR A 24 7.50 20.19 27.32
C TYR A 24 7.51 20.88 25.96
N ALA A 25 8.43 21.80 25.69
CA ALA A 25 8.69 22.18 24.30
C ALA A 25 9.16 20.91 23.58
N PRO A 26 8.44 20.37 22.59
CA PRO A 26 8.95 19.27 21.82
C PRO A 26 10.26 19.77 21.20
N HIS A 27 11.36 19.14 21.56
CA HIS A 27 12.59 19.34 20.83
C HIS A 27 12.22 19.03 19.40
N ALA A 28 12.35 20.00 18.50
CA ALA A 28 12.24 19.78 17.08
C ALA A 28 13.47 18.94 16.66
N SER A 29 13.49 17.68 17.11
CA SER A 29 14.42 16.70 16.56
C SER A 29 14.03 16.50 15.11
N ALA A 30 15.03 16.42 14.24
CA ALA A 30 14.78 16.04 12.86
C ALA A 30 14.04 14.70 12.84
N LEU A 31 13.03 14.57 11.97
CA LEU A 31 12.26 13.34 11.83
C LEU A 31 13.14 12.27 11.21
N GLY A 32 13.51 11.26 12.01
CA GLY A 32 14.29 10.12 11.55
C GLY A 32 13.48 9.17 10.68
N LEU A 33 14.17 8.40 9.84
CA LEU A 33 13.53 7.43 8.93
C LEU A 33 12.68 6.39 9.69
N MET A 34 13.17 5.89 10.84
CA MET A 34 12.42 4.94 11.66
C MET A 34 11.17 5.55 12.28
N GLU A 35 11.23 6.81 12.69
CA GLU A 35 10.07 7.53 13.23
C GLU A 35 9.01 7.75 12.14
N ALA A 36 9.44 8.14 10.93
CA ALA A 36 8.56 8.26 9.78
C ALA A 36 7.86 6.94 9.45
N TYR A 37 8.58 5.81 9.50
CA TYR A 37 8.00 4.48 9.31
C TYR A 37 6.96 4.13 10.39
N GLN A 38 7.27 4.38 11.66
CA GLN A 38 6.33 4.13 12.76
C GLN A 38 5.09 5.02 12.68
N ALA A 39 5.25 6.28 12.28
CA ALA A 39 4.14 7.20 12.04
C ALA A 39 3.25 6.70 10.89
N ALA A 40 3.83 6.21 9.80
CA ALA A 40 3.09 5.67 8.67
C ALA A 40 2.29 4.40 9.04
N LEU A 41 2.87 3.46 9.78
CA LEU A 41 2.14 2.28 10.27
C LEU A 41 0.88 2.65 11.06
N LYS A 42 0.91 3.80 11.77
CA LYS A 42 -0.21 4.27 12.56
C LYS A 42 -1.23 5.08 11.75
N ASN A 43 -0.76 5.88 10.81
CA ASN A 43 -1.57 6.94 10.19
C ASN A 43 -1.87 6.71 8.71
N ASP A 44 -1.07 5.90 7.97
CA ASP A 44 -1.28 5.67 6.53
C ASP A 44 -2.66 5.05 6.25
N PRO A 45 -3.56 5.76 5.54
CA PRO A 45 -4.89 5.24 5.23
C PRO A 45 -4.84 3.97 4.37
N THR A 46 -3.86 3.83 3.48
CA THR A 46 -3.69 2.66 2.60
C THR A 46 -3.35 1.43 3.42
N TYR A 47 -2.40 1.54 4.35
CA TYR A 47 -2.05 0.45 5.25
C TYR A 47 -3.21 0.06 6.16
N ARG A 48 -3.93 1.05 6.72
CA ARG A 48 -5.13 0.79 7.54
C ARG A 48 -6.24 0.10 6.76
N SER A 49 -6.47 0.51 5.52
CA SER A 49 -7.43 -0.16 4.63
C SER A 49 -7.05 -1.62 4.39
N ALA A 50 -5.78 -1.88 4.08
CA ALA A 50 -5.27 -3.24 3.89
C ALA A 50 -5.37 -4.09 5.17
N PHE A 51 -5.09 -3.51 6.34
CA PHE A 51 -5.26 -4.20 7.63
C PHE A 51 -6.70 -4.67 7.83
N TYR A 52 -7.68 -3.76 7.68
CA TYR A 52 -9.09 -4.15 7.85
C TYR A 52 -9.59 -5.08 6.75
N ALA A 53 -9.08 -4.98 5.52
CA ALA A 53 -9.36 -5.95 4.47
C ALA A 53 -8.84 -7.35 4.84
N GLY A 54 -7.63 -7.43 5.42
CA GLY A 54 -7.07 -8.68 5.96
C GLY A 54 -7.90 -9.26 7.11
N GLU A 55 -8.33 -8.41 8.08
CA GLU A 55 -9.22 -8.84 9.17
C GLU A 55 -10.56 -9.37 8.64
N ALA A 56 -11.18 -8.65 7.70
CA ALA A 56 -12.41 -9.11 7.06
C ALA A 56 -12.18 -10.43 6.29
N GLY A 57 -11.05 -10.56 5.61
CA GLY A 57 -10.68 -11.76 4.86
C GLY A 57 -10.51 -13.00 5.73
N LYS A 58 -10.04 -12.88 6.97
CA LYS A 58 -9.93 -14.00 7.93
C LYS A 58 -11.28 -14.67 8.20
N GLU A 59 -12.37 -13.89 8.19
CA GLU A 59 -13.72 -14.40 8.44
C GLU A 59 -14.24 -15.32 7.33
N ASN A 60 -13.63 -15.33 6.14
CA ASN A 60 -14.00 -16.25 5.06
C ASN A 60 -13.89 -17.73 5.51
N ARG A 61 -12.93 -18.05 6.38
CA ARG A 61 -12.81 -19.41 6.96
C ARG A 61 -14.02 -19.77 7.81
N ALA A 62 -14.50 -18.83 8.64
CA ALA A 62 -15.70 -19.03 9.47
C ALA A 62 -16.96 -19.11 8.59
N LEU A 63 -17.09 -18.23 7.59
CA LEU A 63 -18.19 -18.26 6.62
C LEU A 63 -18.19 -19.56 5.81
N GLY A 64 -17.04 -20.04 5.36
CA GLY A 64 -16.91 -21.34 4.71
C GLY A 64 -17.38 -22.48 5.61
N ARG A 65 -16.92 -22.49 6.88
CA ARG A 65 -17.30 -23.51 7.86
C ARG A 65 -18.80 -23.48 8.20
N SER A 66 -19.44 -22.33 8.20
CA SER A 66 -20.86 -22.18 8.51
C SER A 66 -21.78 -23.05 7.61
N ASN A 67 -21.32 -23.33 6.37
CA ASN A 67 -22.06 -24.21 5.44
C ASN A 67 -22.13 -25.69 5.92
N LEU A 68 -21.26 -26.08 6.86
CA LEU A 68 -21.21 -27.42 7.45
C LEU A 68 -21.85 -27.47 8.82
N LEU A 69 -22.22 -26.35 9.41
CA LEU A 69 -22.79 -26.24 10.74
C LEU A 69 -24.31 -26.23 10.71
N PRO A 70 -25.00 -26.56 11.82
CA PRO A 70 -26.47 -26.45 11.90
C PRO A 70 -26.91 -25.01 11.68
N ASN A 71 -27.95 -24.84 10.87
CA ASN A 71 -28.66 -23.59 10.74
C ASN A 71 -29.99 -23.68 11.46
N ILE A 72 -30.26 -22.74 12.37
CA ILE A 72 -31.52 -22.63 13.08
C ILE A 72 -32.17 -21.31 12.65
N SER A 73 -33.38 -21.41 12.12
CA SER A 73 -34.18 -20.25 11.72
C SER A 73 -35.54 -20.25 12.42
N GLY A 74 -36.02 -19.04 12.74
CA GLY A 74 -37.37 -18.84 13.28
C GLY A 74 -38.17 -17.96 12.32
N SER A 75 -39.42 -18.30 12.06
CA SER A 75 -40.33 -17.48 11.31
C SER A 75 -41.66 -17.31 12.05
N TYR A 76 -42.21 -16.12 11.98
CA TYR A 76 -43.55 -15.79 12.44
C TYR A 76 -44.31 -15.11 11.32
N ASN A 77 -45.47 -15.66 10.97
CA ASN A 77 -46.36 -15.08 9.98
C ASN A 77 -47.71 -14.85 10.62
N ALA A 78 -48.29 -13.69 10.40
CA ALA A 78 -49.68 -13.37 10.74
C ALA A 78 -50.35 -12.72 9.53
N SER A 79 -51.48 -13.26 9.09
CA SER A 79 -52.19 -12.70 7.95
C SER A 79 -53.70 -12.63 8.27
N GLN A 80 -54.30 -11.50 7.90
CA GLN A 80 -55.75 -11.35 7.87
C GLN A 80 -56.22 -11.77 6.49
N ASN A 81 -57.10 -12.78 6.43
CA ASN A 81 -57.58 -13.39 5.20
C ASN A 81 -59.07 -13.07 5.06
N ARG A 82 -59.47 -12.69 3.89
CA ARG A 82 -60.89 -12.59 3.48
C ARG A 82 -61.09 -13.56 2.32
N THR A 83 -61.82 -14.60 2.57
CA THR A 83 -62.06 -15.66 1.58
C THR A 83 -63.52 -15.73 1.25
N THR A 84 -63.85 -15.72 -0.02
CA THR A 84 -65.20 -15.95 -0.50
C THR A 84 -65.28 -17.34 -1.10
N VAL A 85 -66.17 -18.16 -0.60
CA VAL A 85 -66.47 -19.52 -1.10
C VAL A 85 -67.88 -19.66 -1.63
N THR A 86 -67.96 -20.28 -2.77
CA THR A 86 -69.22 -20.64 -3.39
C THR A 86 -69.29 -22.16 -3.51
N TYR A 87 -70.24 -22.79 -2.83
CA TYR A 87 -70.51 -24.23 -2.93
C TYR A 87 -71.59 -24.50 -3.97
N GLY A 88 -71.24 -25.16 -5.06
CA GLY A 88 -72.17 -25.49 -6.14
C GLY A 88 -72.89 -24.27 -6.71
N SER A 89 -74.23 -24.30 -6.78
CA SER A 89 -75.10 -23.19 -7.21
C SER A 89 -75.55 -22.29 -6.03
N GLY A 90 -74.89 -22.39 -4.85
CA GLY A 90 -75.21 -21.63 -3.65
C GLY A 90 -74.70 -20.16 -3.71
N LYS A 91 -75.20 -19.32 -2.79
CA LYS A 91 -74.74 -17.94 -2.65
C LYS A 91 -73.27 -17.92 -2.10
N PRO A 92 -72.46 -17.03 -2.59
CA PRO A 92 -71.06 -16.85 -2.02
C PRO A 92 -71.12 -16.49 -0.53
N GLY A 93 -70.43 -17.24 0.31
CA GLY A 93 -70.20 -16.91 1.72
C GLY A 93 -68.78 -16.28 1.89
N ALA A 94 -68.76 -15.10 2.50
CA ALA A 94 -67.44 -14.48 2.87
C ALA A 94 -67.10 -14.83 4.29
N LEU A 95 -65.86 -15.23 4.51
CA LEU A 95 -65.26 -15.50 5.83
C LEU A 95 -64.00 -14.63 6.03
N ASP A 96 -63.99 -13.82 7.08
CA ASP A 96 -62.79 -13.07 7.51
C ASP A 96 -62.15 -13.81 8.69
N TYR A 97 -60.85 -14.13 8.56
CA TYR A 97 -60.14 -14.85 9.59
C TYR A 97 -58.65 -14.43 9.68
N ILE A 98 -58.05 -14.63 10.86
CA ILE A 98 -56.62 -14.38 11.09
C ILE A 98 -55.92 -15.73 11.18
N SER A 99 -54.92 -15.94 10.31
CA SER A 99 -53.99 -17.08 10.44
C SER A 99 -52.66 -16.63 11.02
N ARG A 100 -52.15 -17.40 11.97
CA ARG A 100 -50.88 -17.18 12.62
C ARG A 100 -50.07 -18.46 12.56
N SER A 101 -48.77 -18.33 12.17
CA SER A 101 -47.87 -19.46 12.23
C SER A 101 -46.54 -19.03 12.81
N SER A 102 -46.02 -19.84 13.73
CA SER A 102 -44.68 -19.69 14.31
C SER A 102 -43.92 -20.99 14.04
N THR A 103 -42.75 -20.91 13.39
CA THR A 103 -41.97 -22.09 13.06
C THR A 103 -40.51 -21.88 13.42
N ILE A 104 -39.93 -22.84 14.12
CA ILE A 104 -38.47 -22.96 14.34
C ILE A 104 -38.01 -24.17 13.53
N GLN A 105 -37.03 -23.97 12.67
CA GLN A 105 -36.47 -25.02 11.83
C GLN A 105 -34.98 -25.14 12.08
N LEU A 106 -34.51 -26.35 12.35
CA LEU A 106 -33.11 -26.76 12.36
C LEU A 106 -32.83 -27.48 11.05
N ARG A 107 -31.78 -27.08 10.35
CA ARG A 107 -31.24 -27.79 9.19
C ARG A 107 -29.76 -28.03 9.37
N GLN A 108 -29.32 -29.28 9.29
CA GLN A 108 -27.93 -29.70 9.36
C GLN A 108 -27.56 -30.48 8.12
N SER A 109 -26.59 -30.00 7.36
CA SER A 109 -26.04 -30.75 6.23
C SER A 109 -25.23 -31.95 6.74
N VAL A 110 -25.64 -33.16 6.39
CA VAL A 110 -24.94 -34.42 6.76
C VAL A 110 -24.01 -34.84 5.65
N PHE A 111 -24.46 -34.78 4.41
CA PHE A 111 -23.65 -35.03 3.23
C PHE A 111 -23.96 -34.00 2.16
N ASN A 112 -22.95 -33.15 1.86
CA ASN A 112 -23.09 -32.11 0.87
C ASN A 112 -21.69 -31.72 0.32
N LEU A 113 -21.38 -32.14 -0.88
CA LEU A 113 -20.07 -31.86 -1.52
C LEU A 113 -19.92 -30.36 -1.85
N ASP A 114 -21.02 -29.64 -2.15
CA ASP A 114 -20.99 -28.20 -2.35
C ASP A 114 -20.57 -27.46 -1.05
N ALA A 115 -21.17 -27.85 0.09
CA ALA A 115 -20.83 -27.29 1.39
C ALA A 115 -19.37 -27.57 1.77
N TRP A 116 -18.86 -28.76 1.44
CA TRP A 116 -17.46 -29.11 1.67
C TRP A 116 -16.50 -28.30 0.78
N ALA A 117 -16.85 -28.09 -0.50
CA ALA A 117 -16.08 -27.25 -1.42
C ALA A 117 -16.08 -25.78 -0.95
N ARG A 118 -17.20 -25.25 -0.47
CA ARG A 118 -17.30 -23.89 0.11
C ARG A 118 -16.46 -23.75 1.38
N TYR A 119 -16.40 -24.78 2.23
CA TYR A 119 -15.52 -24.77 3.38
C TYR A 119 -14.05 -24.65 2.99
N LYS A 120 -13.59 -25.45 2.03
CA LYS A 120 -12.22 -25.38 1.51
C LYS A 120 -11.94 -24.07 0.79
N GLN A 121 -12.90 -23.58 0.02
CA GLN A 121 -12.81 -22.28 -0.67
C GLN A 121 -12.67 -21.14 0.33
N GLY A 122 -13.46 -21.13 1.42
CA GLY A 122 -13.36 -20.13 2.47
C GLY A 122 -12.01 -20.18 3.22
N ALA A 123 -11.43 -21.38 3.40
CA ALA A 123 -10.07 -21.50 3.95
C ALA A 123 -9.02 -20.89 3.01
N ALA A 124 -9.08 -21.20 1.70
CA ALA A 124 -8.18 -20.64 0.70
C ALA A 124 -8.35 -19.11 0.55
N GLN A 125 -9.58 -18.59 0.65
CA GLN A 125 -9.85 -17.14 0.65
C GLN A 125 -9.25 -16.44 1.87
N ALA A 126 -9.25 -17.06 3.04
CA ALA A 126 -8.60 -16.50 4.23
C ALA A 126 -7.07 -16.49 4.09
N ASP A 127 -6.48 -17.53 3.51
CA ASP A 127 -5.03 -17.59 3.23
C ASP A 127 -4.63 -16.61 2.13
N TYR A 128 -5.46 -16.41 1.10
CA TYR A 128 -5.32 -15.36 0.08
C TYR A 128 -5.26 -13.97 0.72
N ALA A 129 -6.24 -13.65 1.59
CA ALA A 129 -6.32 -12.34 2.25
C ALA A 129 -5.13 -12.09 3.17
N ARG A 130 -4.61 -13.14 3.84
CA ARG A 130 -3.40 -13.05 4.65
C ARG A 130 -2.18 -12.71 3.79
N ALA A 131 -1.94 -13.45 2.71
CA ALA A 131 -0.81 -13.21 1.82
C ALA A 131 -0.89 -11.81 1.17
N GLN A 132 -2.09 -11.36 0.79
CA GLN A 132 -2.31 -10.01 0.28
C GLN A 132 -1.97 -8.93 1.32
N PHE A 133 -2.31 -9.15 2.59
CA PHE A 133 -1.93 -8.23 3.66
C PHE A 133 -0.41 -8.21 3.89
N GLU A 134 0.28 -9.36 3.83
CA GLU A 134 1.73 -9.45 3.92
C GLU A 134 2.42 -8.67 2.79
N SER A 135 1.88 -8.71 1.56
CA SER A 135 2.34 -7.86 0.45
C SER A 135 2.21 -6.36 0.79
N GLN A 136 1.06 -5.95 1.31
CA GLN A 136 0.82 -4.55 1.69
C GLN A 136 1.70 -4.08 2.87
N GLN A 137 2.08 -4.99 3.78
CA GLN A 137 3.05 -4.68 4.84
C GLN A 137 4.44 -4.37 4.28
N GLN A 138 4.86 -5.06 3.23
CA GLN A 138 6.14 -4.77 2.56
C GLN A 138 6.03 -3.50 1.72
N GLU A 139 4.91 -3.29 1.06
CA GLU A 139 4.68 -2.09 0.26
C GLU A 139 4.74 -0.80 1.08
N VAL A 140 4.18 -0.79 2.31
CA VAL A 140 4.26 0.42 3.16
C VAL A 140 5.70 0.77 3.51
N VAL A 141 6.59 -0.21 3.73
CA VAL A 141 8.02 0.05 3.98
C VAL A 141 8.64 0.75 2.76
N VAL A 142 8.45 0.18 1.57
CA VAL A 142 8.98 0.76 0.32
C VAL A 142 8.41 2.15 0.07
N ARG A 143 7.13 2.35 0.27
CA ARG A 143 6.43 3.62 0.05
C ARG A 143 6.93 4.73 0.98
N VAL A 144 7.07 4.43 2.28
CA VAL A 144 7.59 5.39 3.26
C VAL A 144 9.02 5.78 2.95
N VAL A 145 9.89 4.79 2.71
CA VAL A 145 11.30 5.06 2.42
C VAL A 145 11.46 5.83 1.11
N ASN A 146 10.70 5.46 0.06
CA ASN A 146 10.69 6.22 -1.19
C ASN A 146 10.28 7.68 -0.97
N ALA A 147 9.21 7.93 -0.22
CA ALA A 147 8.73 9.28 0.03
C ALA A 147 9.71 10.09 0.88
N TYR A 148 10.31 9.47 1.91
CA TYR A 148 11.32 10.09 2.76
C TYR A 148 12.57 10.48 1.97
N VAL A 149 13.09 9.56 1.19
CA VAL A 149 14.27 9.73 0.33
C VAL A 149 14.00 10.75 -0.78
N ASP A 150 12.79 10.79 -1.34
CA ASP A 150 12.43 11.78 -2.37
C ASP A 150 12.43 13.20 -1.81
N VAL A 151 11.94 13.42 -0.58
CA VAL A 151 12.04 14.74 0.07
C VAL A 151 13.49 15.17 0.23
N LEU A 152 14.37 14.28 0.71
CA LEU A 152 15.79 14.59 0.87
C LEU A 152 16.47 14.88 -0.47
N TYR A 153 16.17 14.09 -1.50
CA TYR A 153 16.70 14.29 -2.84
C TYR A 153 16.25 15.65 -3.43
N LYS A 154 14.97 16.01 -3.29
CA LYS A 154 14.45 17.31 -3.73
C LYS A 154 15.06 18.48 -2.93
N GLN A 155 15.33 18.27 -1.66
CA GLN A 155 16.03 19.25 -0.84
C GLN A 155 17.47 19.47 -1.31
N ASP A 156 18.21 18.39 -1.60
CA ASP A 156 19.56 18.47 -2.16
C ASP A 156 19.57 19.16 -3.53
N LEU A 157 18.57 18.88 -4.38
CA LEU A 157 18.41 19.53 -5.69
C LEU A 157 18.13 21.02 -5.55
N LEU A 158 17.29 21.42 -4.59
CA LEU A 158 17.02 22.84 -4.33
C LEU A 158 18.28 23.56 -3.86
N GLU A 159 19.06 22.97 -2.95
CA GLU A 159 20.32 23.54 -2.50
C GLU A 159 21.33 23.68 -3.65
N LEU A 160 21.45 22.67 -4.52
CA LEU A 160 22.28 22.75 -5.72
C LEU A 160 21.84 23.87 -6.67
N ALA A 161 20.53 23.98 -6.93
CA ALA A 161 19.97 25.05 -7.79
C ALA A 161 20.22 26.44 -7.20
N GLN A 162 20.10 26.60 -5.87
CA GLN A 162 20.42 27.87 -5.20
C GLN A 162 21.88 28.23 -5.32
N VAL A 163 22.79 27.26 -5.11
CA VAL A 163 24.23 27.46 -5.30
C VAL A 163 24.53 27.81 -6.77
N GLU A 164 23.93 27.15 -7.73
CA GLU A 164 24.08 27.43 -9.17
C GLU A 164 23.66 28.87 -9.49
N ARG A 165 22.49 29.29 -9.05
CA ARG A 165 22.01 30.68 -9.20
C ARG A 165 22.98 31.69 -8.60
N ASP A 166 23.44 31.47 -7.38
CA ASP A 166 24.34 32.39 -6.67
C ASP A 166 25.69 32.52 -7.41
N VAL A 167 26.21 31.40 -7.92
CA VAL A 167 27.44 31.40 -8.73
C VAL A 167 27.26 32.18 -10.03
N TYR A 168 26.14 32.05 -10.75
CA TYR A 168 25.89 32.81 -11.95
C TYR A 168 25.62 34.30 -11.63
N SER A 169 24.99 34.62 -10.52
CA SER A 169 24.83 35.99 -10.02
C SER A 169 26.17 36.67 -9.78
N GLU A 170 27.09 35.99 -9.07
CA GLU A 170 28.45 36.54 -8.87
C GLU A 170 29.23 36.64 -10.18
N GLN A 171 29.13 35.65 -11.08
CA GLN A 171 29.80 35.73 -12.39
C GLN A 171 29.26 36.89 -13.21
N ARG A 172 27.94 37.16 -13.13
CA ARG A 172 27.34 38.33 -13.80
C ARG A 172 27.95 39.64 -13.32
N LYS A 173 28.09 39.82 -12.01
CA LYS A 173 28.72 41.02 -11.42
C LYS A 173 30.18 41.20 -11.87
N VAL A 174 30.88 40.07 -12.02
CA VAL A 174 32.27 40.12 -12.56
C VAL A 174 32.30 40.57 -14.02
N ASN A 175 31.43 39.99 -14.85
CA ASN A 175 31.37 40.32 -16.29
C ASN A 175 30.91 41.75 -16.52
N ASP A 176 29.95 42.27 -15.72
CA ASP A 176 29.51 43.66 -15.78
C ASP A 176 30.68 44.62 -15.51
N ARG A 177 31.49 44.35 -14.46
CA ARG A 177 32.69 45.17 -14.14
C ARG A 177 33.77 45.12 -15.22
N LEU A 178 34.00 43.93 -15.83
CA LEU A 178 34.96 43.76 -16.91
C LEU A 178 34.51 44.55 -18.15
N PHE A 179 33.22 44.53 -18.48
CA PHE A 179 32.65 45.30 -19.59
C PHE A 179 32.78 46.81 -19.36
N GLU A 180 32.46 47.30 -18.14
CA GLU A 180 32.63 48.71 -17.78
C GLU A 180 34.09 49.19 -17.94
N LYS A 181 35.07 48.30 -17.70
CA LYS A 181 36.50 48.61 -17.88
C LYS A 181 36.98 48.42 -19.30
N GLY A 182 36.15 47.95 -20.23
CA GLY A 182 36.54 47.65 -21.61
C GLY A 182 37.33 46.34 -21.77
N GLU A 183 37.39 45.49 -20.73
CA GLU A 183 38.10 44.22 -20.71
C GLU A 183 37.19 43.03 -21.00
N GLY A 184 35.87 43.22 -21.02
CA GLY A 184 34.84 42.22 -21.30
C GLY A 184 34.00 42.49 -22.51
N THR A 185 33.27 41.50 -23.00
CA THR A 185 32.39 41.63 -24.14
C THR A 185 30.90 41.69 -23.71
N ARG A 186 30.07 42.33 -24.53
CA ARG A 186 28.62 42.34 -24.34
C ARG A 186 28.03 40.93 -24.43
N THR A 187 28.65 40.05 -25.22
CA THR A 187 28.25 38.65 -25.35
C THR A 187 28.41 37.89 -24.04
N ASP A 188 29.55 38.05 -23.32
CA ASP A 188 29.80 37.44 -22.03
C ASP A 188 28.75 37.85 -20.99
N MET A 189 28.30 39.10 -20.99
CA MET A 189 27.23 39.58 -20.10
C MET A 189 25.89 38.92 -20.44
N LEU A 190 25.51 38.85 -21.71
CA LEU A 190 24.22 38.27 -22.14
C LEU A 190 24.19 36.76 -21.94
N GLU A 191 25.28 36.05 -22.19
CA GLU A 191 25.37 34.60 -21.90
C GLU A 191 25.24 34.32 -20.42
N THR A 192 25.92 35.10 -19.55
CA THR A 192 25.82 34.92 -18.10
C THR A 192 24.43 35.29 -17.58
N GLN A 193 23.80 36.35 -18.17
CA GLN A 193 22.42 36.69 -17.84
C GLN A 193 21.46 35.56 -18.21
N ALA A 194 21.57 35.00 -19.40
CA ALA A 194 20.71 33.88 -19.81
C ALA A 194 20.87 32.65 -18.90
N ARG A 195 22.09 32.37 -18.43
CA ARG A 195 22.35 31.30 -17.43
C ARG A 195 21.75 31.61 -16.06
N LEU A 196 21.85 32.88 -15.62
CA LEU A 196 21.24 33.32 -14.36
C LEU A 196 19.71 33.18 -14.39
N ASP A 197 19.08 33.70 -15.48
CA ASP A 197 17.63 33.64 -15.64
C ASP A 197 17.12 32.16 -15.64
N ALA A 198 17.86 31.26 -16.30
CA ALA A 198 17.56 29.84 -16.30
C ALA A 198 17.74 29.21 -14.91
N ALA A 199 18.78 29.60 -14.15
CA ALA A 199 19.03 29.10 -12.81
C ALA A 199 17.97 29.61 -11.82
N GLU A 200 17.51 30.85 -11.94
CA GLU A 200 16.41 31.41 -11.14
C GLU A 200 15.11 30.63 -11.38
N ALA A 201 14.76 30.33 -12.62
CA ALA A 201 13.63 29.49 -12.97
C ALA A 201 13.78 28.07 -12.36
N GLY A 202 15.00 27.51 -12.42
CA GLY A 202 15.31 26.20 -11.83
C GLY A 202 15.10 26.15 -10.30
N VAL A 203 15.44 27.23 -9.59
CA VAL A 203 15.19 27.32 -8.13
C VAL A 203 13.69 27.25 -7.82
N LEU A 204 12.85 27.95 -8.58
CA LEU A 204 11.40 27.93 -8.39
C LEU A 204 10.84 26.52 -8.66
N GLU A 205 11.28 25.87 -9.73
CA GLU A 205 10.87 24.49 -10.06
C GLU A 205 11.25 23.52 -8.94
N MET A 206 12.48 23.60 -8.43
CA MET A 206 12.92 22.70 -7.34
C MET A 206 12.21 23.00 -6.01
N GLN A 207 11.85 24.26 -5.76
CA GLN A 207 11.04 24.61 -4.58
C GLN A 207 9.64 23.99 -4.64
N ASP A 208 8.99 24.04 -5.79
CA ASP A 208 7.66 23.43 -6.00
C ASP A 208 7.73 21.89 -5.90
N ALA A 209 8.78 21.30 -6.48
CA ALA A 209 9.01 19.87 -6.39
C ALA A 209 9.23 19.41 -4.93
N LEU A 210 10.00 20.18 -4.13
CA LEU A 210 10.19 19.91 -2.71
C LEU A 210 8.87 20.02 -1.93
N ASN A 211 8.07 21.05 -2.18
CA ASN A 211 6.78 21.23 -1.50
C ASN A 211 5.84 20.06 -1.81
N THR A 212 5.81 19.60 -3.07
CA THR A 212 5.01 18.44 -3.49
C THR A 212 5.47 17.16 -2.80
N SER A 213 6.78 16.91 -2.73
CA SER A 213 7.31 15.69 -2.07
C SER A 213 7.05 15.71 -0.56
N ARG A 214 7.17 16.88 0.09
CA ARG A 214 6.80 17.05 1.52
C ARG A 214 5.32 16.77 1.76
N THR A 215 4.45 17.27 0.91
CA THR A 215 3.01 17.00 0.99
C THR A 215 2.71 15.50 0.84
N THR A 216 3.39 14.82 -0.06
CA THR A 216 3.27 13.37 -0.25
C THR A 216 3.70 12.60 1.00
N LEU A 217 4.84 12.93 1.58
CA LEU A 217 5.31 12.31 2.82
C LEU A 217 4.36 12.62 3.98
N ALA A 218 3.89 13.88 4.10
CA ALA A 218 2.93 14.30 5.11
C ALA A 218 1.63 13.49 5.08
N ALA A 219 1.13 13.18 3.88
CA ALA A 219 -0.06 12.33 3.70
C ALA A 219 0.17 10.89 4.18
N ILE A 220 1.38 10.36 4.05
CA ILE A 220 1.73 8.99 4.48
C ILE A 220 1.91 8.93 6.00
N ILE A 221 2.64 9.91 6.60
CA ILE A 221 2.93 9.91 8.04
C ILE A 221 1.77 10.49 8.88
N GLY A 222 0.81 11.16 8.24
CA GLY A 222 -0.35 11.77 8.90
C GLY A 222 -0.03 13.01 9.71
N GLY A 223 1.02 13.78 9.35
CA GLY A 223 1.45 14.98 10.05
C GLY A 223 2.35 15.87 9.21
N GLU A 224 2.68 17.04 9.70
CA GLU A 224 3.61 17.96 9.02
C GLU A 224 5.04 17.39 8.98
N VAL A 225 5.70 17.59 7.85
CA VAL A 225 7.10 17.20 7.64
C VAL A 225 8.01 18.36 8.06
N GLY A 226 8.64 18.20 9.22
CA GLY A 226 9.66 19.12 9.70
C GLY A 226 11.00 18.98 8.98
N THR A 227 12.09 19.16 9.71
CA THR A 227 13.44 18.80 9.24
C THR A 227 13.58 17.28 9.22
N LEU A 228 14.25 16.74 8.20
CA LEU A 228 14.56 15.31 8.07
C LEU A 228 16.05 15.07 8.34
N ASP A 229 16.36 13.90 8.86
CA ASP A 229 17.75 13.45 8.96
C ASP A 229 18.32 13.25 7.55
N ARG A 230 19.52 13.81 7.31
CA ARG A 230 20.17 13.78 5.99
C ARG A 230 21.07 12.55 5.84
N ILE A 231 21.28 12.14 4.60
CA ILE A 231 22.29 11.12 4.31
C ILE A 231 23.69 11.64 4.67
N MET A 232 24.50 10.79 5.31
CA MET A 232 25.86 11.17 5.71
C MET A 232 26.71 11.53 4.48
N PRO A 233 27.52 12.61 4.53
CA PRO A 233 28.34 13.04 3.40
C PRO A 233 29.35 11.98 2.92
N ASP A 234 29.85 11.17 3.85
CA ASP A 234 30.80 10.07 3.63
C ASP A 234 30.12 8.74 3.27
N PHE A 235 28.81 8.78 2.96
CA PHE A 235 28.06 7.60 2.53
C PHE A 235 28.78 6.86 1.40
N ARG A 236 29.04 5.57 1.62
CA ARG A 236 29.53 4.63 0.63
C ARG A 236 28.59 3.44 0.53
N ALA A 237 28.28 3.04 -0.69
CA ALA A 237 27.54 1.81 -0.92
C ALA A 237 28.39 0.62 -0.43
N ARG A 238 27.78 -0.30 0.32
CA ARG A 238 28.42 -1.57 0.63
C ARG A 238 28.55 -2.40 -0.66
N PRO A 239 29.63 -3.19 -0.84
CA PRO A 239 29.67 -4.16 -1.91
C PRO A 239 28.42 -5.03 -1.85
N ALA A 240 27.83 -5.36 -3.00
CA ALA A 240 26.68 -6.24 -3.06
C ALA A 240 27.02 -7.58 -2.38
N ASP A 241 26.05 -8.13 -1.65
CA ASP A 241 26.18 -9.45 -1.03
C ASP A 241 26.59 -10.49 -2.08
N THR A 242 27.44 -11.43 -1.69
CA THR A 242 27.94 -12.51 -2.54
C THR A 242 26.88 -13.56 -2.91
N VAL A 243 25.63 -13.33 -2.53
CA VAL A 243 24.53 -14.23 -2.80
C VAL A 243 24.20 -14.22 -4.30
N SER A 244 24.20 -15.40 -4.90
CA SER A 244 23.92 -15.54 -6.34
C SER A 244 22.48 -15.20 -6.68
N PHE A 245 22.24 -14.76 -7.92
CA PHE A 245 20.89 -14.49 -8.43
C PHE A 245 19.96 -15.72 -8.29
N GLU A 246 20.47 -16.93 -8.55
CA GLU A 246 19.67 -18.16 -8.44
C GLU A 246 19.22 -18.43 -6.99
N ALA A 247 20.03 -18.07 -6.00
CA ALA A 247 19.61 -18.18 -4.59
C ALA A 247 18.50 -17.19 -4.27
N TRP A 248 18.62 -15.93 -4.73
CA TRP A 248 17.56 -14.93 -4.57
C TRP A 248 16.26 -15.32 -5.29
N LYS A 249 16.36 -15.85 -6.51
CA LYS A 249 15.23 -16.37 -7.28
C LYS A 249 14.48 -17.47 -6.53
N LYS A 250 15.22 -18.43 -5.94
CA LYS A 250 14.61 -19.51 -5.16
C LYS A 250 13.82 -18.95 -3.96
N ILE A 251 14.41 -18.03 -3.22
CA ILE A 251 13.73 -17.41 -2.06
C ILE A 251 12.48 -16.64 -2.51
N ALA A 252 12.56 -15.89 -3.63
CA ALA A 252 11.41 -15.18 -4.19
C ALA A 252 10.25 -16.11 -4.54
N LEU A 253 10.51 -17.22 -5.20
CA LEU A 253 9.49 -18.22 -5.57
C LEU A 253 8.82 -18.85 -4.33
N GLU A 254 9.55 -18.99 -3.22
CA GLU A 254 9.05 -19.59 -1.99
C GLU A 254 8.34 -18.58 -1.07
N ARG A 255 8.79 -17.33 -1.02
CA ARG A 255 8.41 -16.37 0.03
C ARG A 255 7.71 -15.12 -0.47
N ASN A 256 7.74 -14.82 -1.76
CA ASN A 256 7.10 -13.61 -2.25
C ASN A 256 5.58 -13.65 -2.01
N PRO A 257 5.00 -12.67 -1.27
CA PRO A 257 3.59 -12.71 -0.89
C PRO A 257 2.63 -12.52 -2.07
N ASP A 258 3.04 -11.86 -3.16
CA ASP A 258 2.21 -11.71 -4.36
C ASP A 258 2.08 -13.04 -5.11
N ILE A 259 3.18 -13.82 -5.19
CA ILE A 259 3.15 -15.18 -5.75
C ILE A 259 2.27 -16.09 -4.89
N GLN A 260 2.40 -16.01 -3.56
CA GLN A 260 1.56 -16.79 -2.64
C GLN A 260 0.08 -16.40 -2.77
N THR A 261 -0.23 -15.10 -2.88
CA THR A 261 -1.59 -14.60 -3.07
C THR A 261 -2.23 -15.24 -4.31
N LEU A 262 -1.54 -15.23 -5.46
CA LEU A 262 -2.07 -15.83 -6.68
C LEU A 262 -2.09 -17.36 -6.62
N THR A 263 -1.19 -17.99 -5.88
CA THR A 263 -1.23 -19.44 -5.62
C THR A 263 -2.52 -19.81 -4.88
N TYR A 264 -2.87 -19.08 -3.81
CA TYR A 264 -4.17 -19.27 -3.15
C TYR A 264 -5.35 -18.87 -4.05
N GLY A 265 -5.16 -17.93 -5.00
CA GLY A 265 -6.13 -17.62 -6.04
C GLY A 265 -6.45 -18.83 -6.93
N VAL A 266 -5.43 -19.60 -7.31
CA VAL A 266 -5.60 -20.87 -8.03
C VAL A 266 -6.35 -21.90 -7.17
N ASP A 267 -6.03 -22.01 -5.87
CA ASP A 267 -6.75 -22.89 -4.96
C ASP A 267 -8.23 -22.54 -4.83
N ILE A 268 -8.56 -21.24 -4.75
CA ILE A 268 -9.95 -20.76 -4.75
C ILE A 268 -10.68 -21.18 -6.02
N ALA A 269 -10.05 -21.00 -7.19
CA ALA A 269 -10.61 -21.38 -8.47
C ALA A 269 -10.79 -22.92 -8.57
N HIS A 270 -9.83 -23.68 -8.06
CA HIS A 270 -9.94 -25.15 -7.97
C HIS A 270 -11.14 -25.59 -7.12
N GLN A 271 -11.38 -24.95 -5.96
CA GLN A 271 -12.54 -25.27 -5.14
C GLN A 271 -13.85 -24.82 -5.81
N GLU A 272 -13.84 -23.80 -6.67
CA GLU A 272 -15.00 -23.43 -7.47
C GLU A 272 -15.34 -24.50 -8.51
N VAL A 273 -14.34 -25.15 -9.10
CA VAL A 273 -14.56 -26.34 -9.96
C VAL A 273 -15.23 -27.47 -9.16
N ASN A 274 -14.71 -27.77 -7.95
CA ASN A 274 -15.29 -28.80 -7.09
C ASN A 274 -16.73 -28.47 -6.69
N LYS A 275 -17.01 -27.22 -6.38
CA LYS A 275 -18.36 -26.70 -6.07
C LYS A 275 -19.30 -26.86 -7.26
N SER A 276 -18.87 -26.49 -8.46
CA SER A 276 -19.68 -26.64 -9.68
C SER A 276 -19.98 -28.10 -9.99
N ARG A 277 -18.99 -29.00 -9.86
CA ARG A 277 -19.16 -30.44 -10.03
C ARG A 277 -20.10 -31.06 -8.99
N ALA A 278 -20.10 -30.52 -7.76
CA ALA A 278 -21.00 -30.96 -6.69
C ALA A 278 -22.48 -30.76 -7.03
N GLY A 279 -22.82 -29.96 -8.05
CA GLY A 279 -24.18 -29.84 -8.59
C GLY A 279 -24.79 -31.13 -9.15
N HIS A 280 -23.98 -32.16 -9.44
CA HIS A 280 -24.44 -33.49 -9.80
C HIS A 280 -24.62 -34.43 -8.59
N ALA A 281 -24.07 -34.07 -7.42
CA ALA A 281 -24.06 -34.95 -6.27
C ALA A 281 -25.36 -34.87 -5.48
N PRO A 282 -25.80 -35.99 -4.85
CA PRO A 282 -26.90 -35.96 -3.90
C PRO A 282 -26.54 -35.12 -2.67
N ARG A 283 -27.54 -34.51 -2.04
CA ARG A 283 -27.43 -33.82 -0.76
C ARG A 283 -28.30 -34.51 0.26
N VAL A 284 -27.78 -34.69 1.46
CA VAL A 284 -28.49 -35.27 2.59
C VAL A 284 -28.46 -34.27 3.74
N ASP A 285 -29.63 -33.82 4.12
CA ASP A 285 -29.82 -32.89 5.24
C ASP A 285 -30.66 -33.53 6.35
N PHE A 286 -30.25 -33.35 7.59
CA PHE A 286 -31.08 -33.56 8.74
C PHE A 286 -31.96 -32.32 8.97
N VAL A 287 -33.27 -32.52 9.15
CA VAL A 287 -34.23 -31.42 9.33
C VAL A 287 -35.07 -31.69 10.57
N GLY A 288 -35.10 -30.71 11.48
CA GLY A 288 -36.00 -30.71 12.63
C GLY A 288 -36.94 -29.48 12.53
N THR A 289 -38.22 -29.66 12.78
CA THR A 289 -39.17 -28.57 12.77
C THR A 289 -40.07 -28.60 14.01
N TYR A 290 -40.19 -27.44 14.64
CA TYR A 290 -41.18 -27.20 15.69
C TYR A 290 -42.04 -26.01 15.24
N GLY A 291 -43.35 -26.24 15.06
CA GLY A 291 -44.25 -25.21 14.58
C GLY A 291 -45.55 -25.18 15.39
N LYS A 292 -46.08 -23.96 15.58
CA LYS A 292 -47.42 -23.72 16.04
C LYS A 292 -48.18 -22.97 14.95
N VAL A 293 -49.33 -23.49 14.56
CA VAL A 293 -50.23 -22.86 13.59
C VAL A 293 -51.57 -22.68 14.28
N SER A 294 -52.04 -21.45 14.30
CA SER A 294 -53.39 -21.09 14.73
C SER A 294 -54.09 -20.47 13.54
N SER A 295 -55.11 -21.12 13.03
CA SER A 295 -55.86 -20.61 11.91
C SER A 295 -57.29 -20.99 11.99
N ASP A 296 -58.17 -19.99 11.80
CA ASP A 296 -59.54 -20.18 11.36
C ASP A 296 -59.49 -20.27 9.83
N SER A 297 -59.98 -21.33 9.25
CA SER A 297 -60.16 -21.46 7.83
C SER A 297 -61.59 -21.94 7.52
N ILE A 298 -62.00 -21.87 6.26
CA ILE A 298 -63.31 -22.38 5.84
C ILE A 298 -63.45 -23.87 6.13
N GLN A 299 -62.36 -24.61 6.18
CA GLN A 299 -62.30 -26.05 6.43
C GLN A 299 -62.02 -26.39 7.87
N THR A 300 -61.43 -25.48 8.66
CA THR A 300 -60.98 -25.71 10.04
C THR A 300 -61.22 -24.45 10.89
N VAL A 301 -62.40 -24.31 11.47
CA VAL A 301 -62.72 -23.22 12.40
C VAL A 301 -62.06 -23.45 13.73
N GLY A 302 -61.27 -22.51 14.20
CA GLY A 302 -60.64 -22.51 15.55
C GLY A 302 -59.62 -23.61 15.78
N GLN A 303 -58.76 -23.97 14.81
CA GLN A 303 -57.78 -25.03 14.98
C GLN A 303 -56.42 -24.50 15.44
N ASP A 304 -55.97 -24.93 16.59
CA ASP A 304 -54.57 -24.78 17.06
C ASP A 304 -53.82 -26.10 16.87
N GLN A 305 -52.77 -26.06 16.04
CA GLN A 305 -51.96 -27.23 15.75
C GLN A 305 -50.50 -27.00 16.21
N THR A 306 -49.93 -27.97 16.90
CA THR A 306 -48.52 -28.01 17.17
C THR A 306 -47.84 -29.13 16.38
N VAL A 307 -46.94 -28.80 15.51
CA VAL A 307 -46.19 -29.75 14.68
C VAL A 307 -44.78 -29.91 15.23
N ARG A 308 -44.40 -31.17 15.41
CA ARG A 308 -43.02 -31.54 15.76
C ARG A 308 -42.59 -32.60 14.76
N SER A 309 -41.55 -32.30 13.98
CA SER A 309 -41.06 -33.27 13.02
C SER A 309 -39.52 -33.33 13.05
N ILE A 310 -39.04 -34.53 12.86
CA ILE A 310 -37.60 -34.83 12.71
C ILE A 310 -37.50 -35.74 11.50
N GLY A 311 -36.59 -35.43 10.57
CA GLY A 311 -36.46 -36.23 9.38
C GLY A 311 -35.13 -36.05 8.69
N VAL A 312 -34.89 -36.86 7.68
CA VAL A 312 -33.78 -36.76 6.76
C VAL A 312 -34.33 -36.44 5.39
N GLN A 313 -33.81 -35.38 4.79
CA GLN A 313 -34.15 -34.94 3.44
C GLN A 313 -33.03 -35.31 2.50
N VAL A 314 -33.30 -36.12 1.49
CA VAL A 314 -32.34 -36.45 0.41
C VAL A 314 -32.80 -35.74 -0.87
N ASN A 315 -31.91 -34.93 -1.46
CA ASN A 315 -32.15 -34.26 -2.73
C ASN A 315 -31.16 -34.75 -3.79
N ILE A 316 -31.66 -35.40 -4.83
CA ILE A 316 -30.85 -35.97 -5.92
C ILE A 316 -31.21 -35.22 -7.21
N PRO A 317 -30.30 -34.37 -7.74
CA PRO A 317 -30.55 -33.69 -9.01
C PRO A 317 -30.39 -34.67 -10.17
N LEU A 318 -31.43 -35.07 -10.84
CA LEU A 318 -31.42 -36.02 -11.96
C LEU A 318 -31.00 -35.35 -13.27
N TYR A 319 -31.56 -34.17 -13.55
CA TYR A 319 -31.26 -33.40 -14.75
C TYR A 319 -31.51 -31.91 -14.52
N SER A 320 -30.55 -31.08 -14.89
CA SER A 320 -30.56 -29.62 -14.70
C SER A 320 -30.43 -28.86 -16.02
N GLY A 321 -30.94 -29.40 -17.14
CA GLY A 321 -30.90 -28.71 -18.44
C GLY A 321 -29.47 -28.46 -18.98
N GLY A 322 -28.48 -29.20 -18.54
CA GLY A 322 -27.07 -29.00 -18.91
C GLY A 322 -26.32 -27.89 -18.13
N ALA A 323 -27.02 -27.17 -17.21
CA ALA A 323 -26.43 -26.05 -16.47
C ALA A 323 -25.19 -26.43 -15.65
N VAL A 324 -25.21 -27.59 -14.95
CA VAL A 324 -24.07 -28.08 -14.14
C VAL A 324 -22.84 -28.35 -15.01
N ASN A 325 -23.04 -28.95 -16.20
CA ASN A 325 -21.95 -29.21 -17.14
C ASN A 325 -21.36 -27.91 -17.70
N ALA A 326 -22.21 -26.92 -18.03
CA ALA A 326 -21.77 -25.62 -18.52
C ALA A 326 -21.00 -24.86 -17.44
N SER A 327 -21.52 -24.79 -16.21
CA SER A 327 -20.86 -24.17 -15.05
C SER A 327 -19.53 -24.85 -14.72
N SER A 328 -19.48 -26.18 -14.79
CA SER A 328 -18.24 -26.93 -14.56
C SER A 328 -17.16 -26.60 -15.60
N ARG A 329 -17.52 -26.53 -16.91
CA ARG A 329 -16.57 -26.13 -17.97
C ARG A 329 -16.11 -24.68 -17.77
N GLN A 330 -17.02 -23.78 -17.41
CA GLN A 330 -16.69 -22.38 -17.11
C GLN A 330 -15.70 -22.28 -15.95
N SER A 331 -15.94 -23.02 -14.85
CA SER A 331 -15.06 -23.00 -13.68
C SER A 331 -13.67 -23.58 -14.02
N VAL A 332 -13.59 -24.63 -14.85
CA VAL A 332 -12.30 -25.18 -15.33
C VAL A 332 -11.56 -24.12 -16.16
N ALA A 333 -12.23 -23.42 -17.07
CA ALA A 333 -11.60 -22.36 -17.84
C ALA A 333 -11.08 -21.20 -16.93
N ASN A 334 -11.83 -20.87 -15.87
CA ASN A 334 -11.41 -19.87 -14.89
C ASN A 334 -10.22 -20.35 -14.04
N GLU A 335 -10.13 -21.64 -13.71
CA GLU A 335 -8.95 -22.22 -13.05
C GLU A 335 -7.70 -22.13 -13.93
N GLU A 336 -7.81 -22.48 -15.23
CA GLU A 336 -6.69 -22.34 -16.17
C GLU A 336 -6.29 -20.86 -16.35
N LYS A 337 -7.26 -19.93 -16.37
CA LYS A 337 -6.97 -18.50 -16.37
C LYS A 337 -6.19 -18.09 -15.10
N ALA A 338 -6.59 -18.53 -13.92
CA ALA A 338 -5.90 -18.22 -12.67
C ALA A 338 -4.45 -18.77 -12.65
N LYS A 339 -4.20 -19.96 -13.22
CA LYS A 339 -2.85 -20.50 -13.40
C LYS A 339 -2.00 -19.66 -14.34
N ALA A 340 -2.58 -19.20 -15.44
CA ALA A 340 -1.90 -18.28 -16.37
C ALA A 340 -1.59 -16.93 -15.71
N ASP A 341 -2.52 -16.34 -14.95
CA ASP A 341 -2.30 -15.11 -14.21
C ASP A 341 -1.16 -15.25 -13.17
N LEU A 342 -1.09 -16.39 -12.46
CA LEU A 342 0.03 -16.73 -11.57
C LEU A 342 1.37 -16.77 -12.32
N GLN A 343 1.40 -17.40 -13.50
CA GLN A 343 2.63 -17.47 -14.32
C GLN A 343 3.07 -16.08 -14.76
N VAL A 344 2.15 -15.24 -15.26
CA VAL A 344 2.44 -13.86 -15.69
C VAL A 344 3.04 -13.05 -14.55
N GLN A 345 2.45 -13.13 -13.34
CA GLN A 345 2.96 -12.38 -12.20
C GLN A 345 4.31 -12.91 -11.71
N THR A 346 4.50 -14.23 -11.74
CA THR A 346 5.79 -14.86 -11.41
C THR A 346 6.89 -14.38 -12.34
N ASP A 347 6.65 -14.38 -13.65
CA ASP A 347 7.62 -13.94 -14.65
C ASP A 347 7.93 -12.43 -14.50
N LYS A 348 6.92 -11.62 -14.17
CA LYS A 348 7.09 -10.19 -13.88
C LYS A 348 7.99 -9.98 -12.67
N ILE A 349 7.71 -10.66 -11.55
CA ILE A 349 8.49 -10.54 -10.31
C ILE A 349 9.95 -10.98 -10.56
N LEU A 350 10.17 -12.08 -11.28
CA LEU A 350 11.52 -12.54 -11.60
C LEU A 350 12.28 -11.56 -12.51
N THR A 351 11.58 -10.91 -13.42
CA THR A 351 12.16 -9.86 -14.29
C THR A 351 12.54 -8.62 -13.47
N GLU A 352 11.66 -8.18 -12.57
CA GLU A 352 11.94 -7.07 -11.65
C GLU A 352 13.10 -7.41 -10.71
N LEU A 353 13.11 -8.60 -10.13
CA LEU A 353 14.20 -9.10 -9.29
C LEU A 353 15.55 -9.08 -10.04
N ARG A 354 15.57 -9.51 -11.30
CA ARG A 354 16.78 -9.48 -12.13
C ARG A 354 17.29 -8.06 -12.32
N LYS A 355 16.39 -7.16 -12.67
CA LYS A 355 16.69 -5.73 -12.85
C LYS A 355 17.27 -5.10 -11.57
N ASP A 356 16.63 -5.36 -10.42
CA ASP A 356 17.04 -4.78 -9.14
C ASP A 356 18.38 -5.38 -8.69
N TYR A 357 18.60 -6.68 -8.88
CA TYR A 357 19.86 -7.35 -8.62
C TYR A 357 21.03 -6.78 -9.45
N ASP A 358 20.85 -6.65 -10.77
CA ASP A 358 21.87 -6.10 -11.67
C ASP A 358 22.14 -4.60 -11.36
N SER A 359 21.09 -3.85 -11.02
CA SER A 359 21.21 -2.46 -10.58
C SER A 359 21.97 -2.32 -9.27
N LEU A 360 21.76 -3.22 -8.31
CA LEU A 360 22.44 -3.20 -7.03
C LEU A 360 23.94 -3.57 -7.20
N LEU A 361 24.26 -4.57 -8.02
CA LEU A 361 25.64 -4.96 -8.34
C LEU A 361 26.45 -3.81 -8.93
N SER A 362 25.84 -3.01 -9.82
CA SER A 362 26.51 -1.89 -10.49
C SER A 362 26.54 -0.60 -9.67
N SER A 363 25.68 -0.46 -8.65
CA SER A 363 25.48 0.84 -7.96
C SER A 363 26.69 1.30 -7.18
N ALA A 364 27.44 0.40 -6.52
CA ALA A 364 28.64 0.78 -5.77
C ALA A 364 29.71 1.35 -6.71
N ALA A 365 30.00 0.66 -7.82
CA ALA A 365 30.95 1.12 -8.83
C ALA A 365 30.49 2.43 -9.49
N ARG A 366 29.20 2.58 -9.72
CA ARG A 366 28.61 3.81 -10.30
C ARG A 366 28.78 5.00 -9.33
N ILE A 367 28.52 4.82 -8.04
CA ILE A 367 28.71 5.87 -7.01
C ILE A 367 30.18 6.28 -6.96
N ASP A 368 31.13 5.33 -6.93
CA ASP A 368 32.57 5.61 -6.96
C ASP A 368 33.00 6.36 -8.22
N ALA A 369 32.49 5.99 -9.38
CA ALA A 369 32.75 6.69 -10.62
C ALA A 369 32.23 8.13 -10.61
N LEU A 370 31.00 8.35 -10.08
CA LEU A 370 30.40 9.67 -9.96
C LEU A 370 31.14 10.55 -8.93
N MET A 371 31.66 9.98 -7.83
CA MET A 371 32.51 10.70 -6.89
C MET A 371 33.79 11.20 -7.57
N LYS A 372 34.44 10.38 -8.40
CA LYS A 372 35.59 10.77 -9.20
C LYS A 372 35.23 11.83 -10.22
N SER A 373 34.04 11.73 -10.88
CA SER A 373 33.54 12.73 -11.82
C SER A 373 33.36 14.10 -11.15
N VAL A 374 32.77 14.15 -9.94
CA VAL A 374 32.65 15.39 -9.16
C VAL A 374 34.02 16.01 -8.87
N ALA A 375 34.96 15.21 -8.36
CA ALA A 375 36.31 15.68 -8.06
C ALA A 375 37.05 16.21 -9.31
N SER A 376 36.90 15.54 -10.46
CA SER A 376 37.45 15.98 -11.73
C SER A 376 36.82 17.25 -12.24
N ALA A 377 35.51 17.40 -12.09
CA ALA A 377 34.78 18.62 -12.49
C ALA A 377 35.18 19.83 -11.63
N GLU A 378 35.42 19.64 -10.32
CA GLU A 378 35.92 20.69 -9.44
C GLU A 378 37.33 21.17 -9.82
N LEU A 379 38.22 20.24 -10.21
CA LEU A 379 39.54 20.58 -10.75
C LEU A 379 39.43 21.29 -12.11
N LEU A 380 38.53 20.85 -12.98
CA LEU A 380 38.31 21.45 -14.29
C LEU A 380 37.90 22.93 -14.16
N ILE A 381 37.00 23.27 -13.24
CA ILE A 381 36.62 24.67 -12.99
C ILE A 381 37.84 25.49 -12.62
N LYS A 382 38.67 25.06 -11.67
CA LYS A 382 39.85 25.76 -11.23
C LYS A 382 40.84 25.99 -12.39
N ALA A 383 41.07 24.95 -13.21
CA ALA A 383 41.99 25.05 -14.36
C ALA A 383 41.41 25.99 -15.46
N THR A 384 40.09 25.92 -15.71
CA THR A 384 39.47 26.77 -16.73
C THR A 384 39.45 28.23 -16.28
N GLU A 385 39.15 28.53 -15.02
CA GLU A 385 39.25 29.90 -14.46
C GLU A 385 40.64 30.51 -14.60
N GLN A 386 41.68 29.72 -14.35
CA GLN A 386 43.08 30.18 -14.54
C GLN A 386 43.39 30.39 -16.03
N SER A 387 42.92 29.51 -16.90
CA SER A 387 43.13 29.65 -18.35
C SER A 387 42.42 30.89 -18.93
N VAL A 388 41.21 31.23 -18.40
CA VAL A 388 40.51 32.46 -18.77
C VAL A 388 41.31 33.71 -18.31
N LYS A 389 41.80 33.71 -17.06
CA LYS A 389 42.68 34.79 -16.56
C LYS A 389 43.93 34.97 -17.40
N GLY A 390 44.47 33.88 -17.93
CA GLY A 390 45.61 33.89 -18.86
C GLY A 390 45.27 34.24 -20.31
N GLY A 391 44.03 34.51 -20.64
CA GLY A 391 43.60 34.85 -21.99
C GLY A 391 43.55 33.68 -22.99
N VAL A 392 43.71 32.43 -22.52
CA VAL A 392 43.76 31.25 -23.40
C VAL A 392 42.35 30.66 -23.65
N ARG A 393 41.43 30.87 -22.74
CA ARG A 393 40.02 30.40 -22.85
C ARG A 393 39.03 31.55 -22.66
N ILE A 394 37.78 31.30 -23.04
CA ILE A 394 36.69 32.27 -22.95
C ILE A 394 35.80 31.98 -21.70
N ASN A 395 35.02 32.95 -21.28
CA ASN A 395 34.11 32.85 -20.13
C ASN A 395 33.11 31.72 -20.29
N LEU A 396 32.62 31.43 -21.49
CA LEU A 396 31.68 30.34 -21.77
C LEU A 396 32.24 28.97 -21.33
N ASP A 397 33.54 28.74 -21.42
CA ASP A 397 34.19 27.51 -20.97
C ASP A 397 34.06 27.34 -19.45
N VAL A 398 34.16 28.42 -18.66
CA VAL A 398 33.95 28.42 -17.22
C VAL A 398 32.50 28.09 -16.89
N LEU A 399 31.54 28.72 -17.60
CA LEU A 399 30.11 28.46 -17.41
C LEU A 399 29.76 26.99 -17.70
N ASN A 400 30.31 26.43 -18.76
CA ASN A 400 30.12 25.01 -19.12
C ASN A 400 30.75 24.05 -18.08
N ALA A 401 31.96 24.39 -17.58
CA ALA A 401 32.61 23.59 -16.51
C ALA A 401 31.78 23.61 -15.20
N LYS A 402 31.19 24.76 -14.86
CA LYS A 402 30.29 24.88 -13.69
C LYS A 402 29.02 24.05 -13.91
N GLN A 403 28.39 24.11 -15.06
CA GLN A 403 27.22 23.30 -15.40
C GLN A 403 27.54 21.79 -15.30
N GLN A 404 28.72 21.36 -15.76
CA GLN A 404 29.15 19.97 -15.65
C GLN A 404 29.30 19.54 -14.18
N LEU A 405 29.81 20.39 -13.30
CA LEU A 405 29.90 20.11 -11.87
C LEU A 405 28.53 19.91 -11.24
N TYR A 406 27.55 20.82 -11.51
CA TYR A 406 26.19 20.69 -10.97
C TYR A 406 25.50 19.40 -11.44
N THR A 407 25.66 19.07 -12.73
CA THR A 407 25.15 17.80 -13.26
C THR A 407 25.76 16.59 -12.56
N SER A 408 27.10 16.58 -12.38
CA SER A 408 27.80 15.49 -11.69
C SER A 408 27.37 15.37 -10.22
N LYS A 409 27.17 16.46 -9.50
CA LYS A 409 26.70 16.48 -8.11
C LYS A 409 25.24 15.94 -8.01
N ARG A 410 24.37 16.39 -8.91
CA ARG A 410 23.00 15.90 -8.99
C ARG A 410 22.94 14.38 -9.23
N ASP A 411 23.72 13.92 -10.21
CA ASP A 411 23.75 12.50 -10.58
C ASP A 411 24.31 11.62 -9.46
N LEU A 412 25.31 12.14 -8.71
CA LEU A 412 25.84 11.47 -7.50
C LEU A 412 24.79 11.38 -6.40
N ALA A 413 24.07 12.47 -6.11
CA ALA A 413 23.00 12.46 -5.12
C ALA A 413 21.93 11.43 -5.51
N GLN A 414 21.46 11.43 -6.75
CA GLN A 414 20.49 10.47 -7.24
C GLN A 414 20.99 9.02 -7.12
N ALA A 415 22.26 8.76 -7.46
CA ALA A 415 22.81 7.41 -7.38
C ALA A 415 22.85 6.89 -5.93
N ARG A 416 23.18 7.75 -4.95
CA ARG A 416 23.19 7.40 -3.52
C ARG A 416 21.80 7.04 -3.02
N TYR A 417 20.79 7.85 -3.32
CA TYR A 417 19.41 7.60 -2.92
C TYR A 417 18.82 6.36 -3.61
N ASN A 418 19.10 6.20 -4.92
CA ASN A 418 18.66 5.02 -5.65
C ASN A 418 19.24 3.71 -5.09
N TYR A 419 20.49 3.72 -4.62
CA TYR A 419 21.10 2.56 -3.99
C TYR A 419 20.30 2.09 -2.77
N LEU A 420 19.91 3.02 -1.86
CA LEU A 420 19.13 2.68 -0.67
C LEU A 420 17.75 2.13 -1.02
N VAL A 421 17.06 2.78 -1.96
CA VAL A 421 15.75 2.34 -2.41
C VAL A 421 15.81 0.97 -3.11
N ASN A 422 16.79 0.75 -3.99
CA ASN A 422 16.93 -0.52 -4.72
C ASN A 422 17.27 -1.69 -3.79
N THR A 423 18.03 -1.45 -2.71
CA THR A 423 18.28 -2.46 -1.68
C THR A 423 16.97 -2.96 -1.05
N LEU A 424 16.06 -2.05 -0.70
CA LEU A 424 14.76 -2.42 -0.13
C LEU A 424 13.83 -3.05 -1.16
N ARG A 425 13.80 -2.54 -2.40
CA ARG A 425 12.99 -3.11 -3.48
C ARG A 425 13.40 -4.55 -3.78
N MET A 426 14.69 -4.84 -3.83
CA MET A 426 15.17 -6.20 -4.00
C MET A 426 14.67 -7.13 -2.88
N ARG A 427 14.73 -6.68 -1.61
CA ARG A 427 14.19 -7.45 -0.47
C ARG A 427 12.67 -7.61 -0.54
N ALA A 428 11.95 -6.60 -1.01
CA ALA A 428 10.51 -6.69 -1.27
C ALA A 428 10.18 -7.71 -2.38
N CYS A 429 10.89 -7.66 -3.51
CA CYS A 429 10.73 -8.65 -4.59
C CYS A 429 10.97 -10.08 -4.13
N VAL A 430 11.85 -10.28 -3.16
CA VAL A 430 12.13 -11.61 -2.59
C VAL A 430 11.12 -12.01 -1.50
N GLY A 431 10.33 -11.05 -0.98
CA GLY A 431 9.36 -11.30 0.08
C GLY A 431 9.95 -11.36 1.48
N THR A 432 11.15 -10.78 1.69
CA THR A 432 11.84 -10.80 2.99
C THR A 432 11.88 -9.42 3.66
N LEU A 433 11.32 -8.39 3.02
CA LEU A 433 11.34 -7.02 3.54
C LEU A 433 10.55 -6.89 4.83
N SER A 434 11.17 -6.27 5.82
CA SER A 434 10.58 -6.06 7.15
C SER A 434 10.94 -4.68 7.72
N GLY A 435 10.37 -4.31 8.87
CA GLY A 435 10.77 -3.10 9.61
C GLY A 435 12.21 -3.12 10.12
N ASP A 436 12.84 -4.29 10.25
CA ASP A 436 14.25 -4.41 10.66
C ASP A 436 15.19 -3.92 9.56
N ASP A 437 14.79 -4.06 8.29
CA ASP A 437 15.55 -3.53 7.16
C ASP A 437 15.58 -1.99 7.17
N VAL A 438 14.51 -1.34 7.66
CA VAL A 438 14.49 0.11 7.90
C VAL A 438 15.50 0.48 9.00
N ARG A 439 15.60 -0.33 10.06
CA ARG A 439 16.61 -0.11 11.11
C ARG A 439 18.04 -0.28 10.60
N GLU A 440 18.27 -1.16 9.64
CA GLU A 440 19.58 -1.38 9.04
C GLU A 440 20.05 -0.17 8.23
N ILE A 441 19.11 0.51 7.53
CA ILE A 441 19.44 1.69 6.72
C ILE A 441 19.35 3.02 7.48
N ALA A 442 18.59 3.10 8.57
CA ALA A 442 18.43 4.32 9.37
C ALA A 442 19.77 4.96 9.81
N PRO A 443 20.84 4.21 10.20
CA PRO A 443 22.13 4.80 10.56
C PRO A 443 22.84 5.55 9.43
N TYR A 444 22.43 5.41 8.16
CA TYR A 444 22.97 6.22 7.07
C TYR A 444 22.43 7.66 7.07
N PHE A 445 21.42 7.95 7.88
CA PHE A 445 20.79 9.26 8.04
C PHE A 445 21.09 9.84 9.42
N ARG A 446 21.47 11.13 9.46
CA ARG A 446 21.70 11.90 10.69
C ARG A 446 21.44 13.40 10.47
#